data_90b5ddf36fe6974d3f2b1a5a0409199a
#
_entry.id   90b5ddf36fe6974d3f2b1a5a0409199a
#
_cell.length_a   1.000
_cell.length_b   1.000
_cell.length_c   1.000
_cell.angle_alpha   90.00
_cell.angle_beta   90.00
_cell.angle_gamma   90.00
#
_symmetry.space_group_name_H-M   'P 1'
#
loop_
_entity.id
_entity.type
_entity.pdbx_description
1 polymer ?
#
loop_
_entity_poly.entity_id
_entity_poly.type
_entity_poly.pdbx_seq_one_letter_code
_entity_poly.pdbx_strand_id
1 'polypeptide(L)'
;MFNPLKGLGDFQKLQQQAQQMQKALQQEKVTVEKNGVKVVVRGDQQVLEIEIDGVLENRVSQAINEAVKKTQELAAKKLLEISQGQE
;
A
#
# COMPACT_ATOMS: atom_id res chain seq x y z
N MET A 1 35.61 0.78 -2.01
CA MET A 1 35.79 2.09 -2.63
C MET A 1 34.46 2.61 -3.13
N PHE A 2 34.10 3.80 -2.73
CA PHE A 2 32.80 4.39 -3.11
C PHE A 2 32.80 4.81 -4.59
N ASN A 3 31.81 4.35 -5.33
CA ASN A 3 31.63 4.72 -6.74
C ASN A 3 30.23 5.34 -6.91
N PRO A 4 30.15 6.68 -7.12
CA PRO A 4 28.83 7.32 -7.23
C PRO A 4 27.99 6.83 -8.42
N LEU A 5 28.65 6.48 -9.52
CA LEU A 5 27.92 5.96 -10.69
C LEU A 5 27.33 4.59 -10.41
N LYS A 6 28.04 3.75 -9.66
CA LYS A 6 27.54 2.45 -9.26
C LYS A 6 26.35 2.58 -8.30
N GLY A 7 26.41 3.54 -7.37
CA GLY A 7 25.30 3.81 -6.47
C GLY A 7 24.05 4.26 -7.18
N LEU A 8 24.18 5.08 -8.23
CA LEU A 8 23.04 5.51 -9.03
C LEU A 8 22.41 4.35 -9.79
N GLY A 9 23.23 3.44 -10.35
CA GLY A 9 22.73 2.25 -11.04
C GLY A 9 21.97 1.33 -10.11
N ASP A 10 22.48 1.14 -8.89
CA ASP A 10 21.81 0.31 -7.88
C ASP A 10 20.49 0.95 -7.43
N PHE A 11 20.46 2.27 -7.31
CA PHE A 11 19.23 2.99 -6.95
C PHE A 11 18.15 2.80 -8.04
N GLN A 12 18.54 2.90 -9.31
CA GLN A 12 17.60 2.68 -10.41
C GLN A 12 17.05 1.26 -10.42
N LYS A 13 17.90 0.27 -10.15
CA LYS A 13 17.45 -1.12 -10.05
C LYS A 13 16.44 -1.29 -8.92
N LEU A 14 16.70 -0.67 -7.77
CA LEU A 14 15.77 -0.73 -6.65
C LEU A 14 14.43 -0.12 -7.00
N GLN A 15 14.42 1.01 -7.72
CA GLN A 15 13.18 1.63 -8.16
C GLN A 15 12.41 0.74 -9.12
N GLN A 16 13.11 0.11 -10.07
CA GLN A 16 12.47 -0.81 -11.00
C GLN A 16 11.88 -2.01 -10.28
N GLN A 17 12.60 -2.57 -9.33
CA GLN A 17 12.12 -3.70 -8.54
C GLN A 17 10.89 -3.31 -7.72
N ALA A 18 10.90 -2.11 -7.13
CA ALA A 18 9.77 -1.62 -6.35
C ALA A 18 8.53 -1.46 -7.24
N GLN A 19 8.70 -0.93 -8.46
CA GLN A 19 7.59 -0.79 -9.40
C GLN A 19 7.05 -2.14 -9.85
N GLN A 20 7.94 -3.10 -10.11
CA GLN A 20 7.55 -4.46 -10.49
C GLN A 20 6.78 -5.13 -9.35
N MET A 21 7.24 -4.95 -8.12
CA MET A 21 6.56 -5.48 -6.95
C MET A 21 5.17 -4.90 -6.80
N GLN A 22 5.03 -3.58 -6.97
CA GLN A 22 3.73 -2.92 -6.92
C GLN A 22 2.78 -3.49 -7.96
N LYS A 23 3.25 -3.67 -9.19
CA LYS A 23 2.43 -4.24 -10.25
C LYS A 23 2.01 -5.68 -9.94
N ALA A 24 2.94 -6.48 -9.42
CA ALA A 24 2.66 -7.86 -9.04
C ALA A 24 1.63 -7.91 -7.93
N LEU A 25 1.76 -7.06 -6.91
CA LEU A 25 0.81 -7.01 -5.80
C LEU A 25 -0.58 -6.59 -6.25
N GLN A 26 -0.68 -5.69 -7.23
CA GLN A 26 -1.97 -5.26 -7.76
C GLN A 26 -2.72 -6.38 -8.47
N GLN A 27 -2.04 -7.44 -8.87
CA GLN A 27 -2.65 -8.58 -9.54
C GLN A 27 -3.03 -9.69 -8.55
N GLU A 28 -2.67 -9.56 -7.30
CA GLU A 28 -2.95 -10.54 -6.27
C GLU A 28 -4.13 -10.10 -5.42
N LYS A 29 -4.90 -11.09 -4.93
CA LYS A 29 -6.05 -10.85 -4.07
C LYS A 29 -6.03 -11.81 -2.91
N VAL A 30 -6.48 -11.33 -1.76
CA VAL A 30 -6.69 -12.15 -0.56
C VAL A 30 -8.15 -12.03 -0.20
N THR A 31 -8.80 -13.16 0.04
CA THR A 31 -10.19 -13.21 0.49
C THR A 31 -10.24 -13.82 1.87
N VAL A 32 -10.92 -13.15 2.80
CA VAL A 32 -11.16 -13.63 4.16
C VAL A 32 -12.65 -13.61 4.42
N GLU A 33 -13.17 -14.73 4.91
CA GLU A 33 -14.56 -14.83 5.35
C GLU A 33 -14.56 -15.21 6.83
N LYS A 34 -15.25 -14.41 7.63
CA LYS A 34 -15.31 -14.65 9.07
C LYS A 34 -16.57 -13.99 9.64
N ASN A 35 -17.33 -14.76 10.41
CA ASN A 35 -18.50 -14.24 11.16
C ASN A 35 -19.51 -13.50 10.28
N GLY A 36 -19.76 -14.04 9.07
CA GLY A 36 -20.71 -13.41 8.14
C GLY A 36 -20.15 -12.25 7.36
N VAL A 37 -18.85 -11.96 7.51
CA VAL A 37 -18.19 -10.87 6.81
C VAL A 37 -17.19 -11.45 5.81
N LYS A 38 -17.28 -11.01 4.56
CA LYS A 38 -16.33 -11.36 3.50
C LYS A 38 -15.57 -10.09 3.10
N VAL A 39 -14.25 -10.17 3.10
CA VAL A 39 -13.40 -9.05 2.70
C VAL A 39 -12.46 -9.53 1.60
N VAL A 40 -12.42 -8.79 0.51
CA VAL A 40 -11.46 -9.02 -0.58
C VAL A 40 -10.51 -7.84 -0.63
N VAL A 41 -9.21 -8.11 -0.48
CA VAL A 41 -8.17 -7.08 -0.44
C VAL A 41 -7.17 -7.38 -1.53
N ARG A 42 -6.83 -6.37 -2.30
CA ARG A 42 -5.75 -6.48 -3.29
C ARG A 42 -4.40 -6.47 -2.59
N GLY A 43 -3.38 -7.06 -3.23
CA GLY A 43 -2.07 -7.22 -2.60
C GLY A 43 -1.40 -5.91 -2.19
N ASP A 44 -1.80 -4.79 -2.79
CA ASP A 44 -1.29 -3.47 -2.40
C ASP A 44 -2.15 -2.80 -1.32
N GLN A 45 -2.95 -3.59 -0.59
CA GLN A 45 -3.76 -3.16 0.56
C GLN A 45 -5.01 -2.36 0.18
N GLN A 46 -5.39 -2.37 -1.08
CA GLN A 46 -6.64 -1.77 -1.53
C GLN A 46 -7.80 -2.72 -1.26
N VAL A 47 -8.78 -2.29 -0.49
CA VAL A 47 -9.99 -3.09 -0.25
C VAL A 47 -10.87 -3.02 -1.48
N LEU A 48 -11.11 -4.18 -2.09
CA LEU A 48 -11.90 -4.27 -3.31
C LEU A 48 -13.38 -4.50 -3.02
N GLU A 49 -13.68 -5.29 -1.98
CA GLU A 49 -15.04 -5.70 -1.72
C GLU A 49 -15.21 -6.03 -0.24
N ILE A 50 -16.34 -5.61 0.31
CA ILE A 50 -16.80 -6.03 1.63
C ILE A 50 -18.25 -6.46 1.52
N GLU A 51 -18.55 -7.69 1.95
CA GLU A 51 -19.90 -8.21 2.08
C GLU A 51 -20.20 -8.51 3.54
N ILE A 52 -21.35 -8.09 4.00
CA ILE A 52 -21.84 -8.39 5.34
C ILE A 52 -23.16 -9.12 5.18
N ASP A 53 -23.19 -10.37 5.64
CA ASP A 53 -24.38 -11.24 5.55
C ASP A 53 -24.92 -11.32 4.11
N GLY A 54 -24.00 -11.44 3.14
CA GLY A 54 -24.33 -11.57 1.72
C GLY A 54 -24.63 -10.27 1.01
N VAL A 55 -24.55 -9.13 1.69
CA VAL A 55 -24.84 -7.82 1.10
C VAL A 55 -23.55 -7.04 0.91
N LEU A 56 -23.32 -6.56 -0.30
CA LEU A 56 -22.18 -5.71 -0.62
C LEU A 56 -22.29 -4.37 0.08
N GLU A 57 -21.21 -3.96 0.76
CA GLU A 57 -21.15 -2.72 1.51
C GLU A 57 -20.03 -1.82 0.96
N ASN A 58 -20.29 -1.21 -0.20
CA ASN A 58 -19.30 -0.39 -0.90
C ASN A 58 -18.90 0.84 -0.10
N ARG A 59 -19.80 1.39 0.70
CA ARG A 59 -19.48 2.55 1.54
C ARG A 59 -18.41 2.22 2.57
N VAL A 60 -18.43 0.98 3.10
CA VAL A 60 -17.44 0.54 4.07
C VAL A 60 -16.07 0.40 3.41
N SER A 61 -16.00 -0.26 2.24
CA SER A 61 -14.74 -0.41 1.52
C SER A 61 -14.14 0.94 1.13
N GLN A 62 -14.96 1.87 0.67
CA GLN A 62 -14.51 3.21 0.30
C GLN A 62 -13.95 3.97 1.51
N ALA A 63 -14.63 3.90 2.65
CA ALA A 63 -14.18 4.57 3.87
C ALA A 63 -12.86 4.00 4.36
N ILE A 64 -12.71 2.66 4.32
CA ILE A 64 -11.47 2.01 4.73
C ILE A 64 -10.32 2.43 3.81
N ASN A 65 -10.54 2.42 2.50
CA ASN A 65 -9.50 2.81 1.54
C ASN A 65 -9.06 4.26 1.74
N GLU A 66 -10.00 5.15 2.02
CA GLU A 66 -9.66 6.53 2.31
C GLU A 66 -8.88 6.67 3.60
N ALA A 67 -9.28 5.94 4.65
CA ALA A 67 -8.55 5.96 5.92
C ALA A 67 -7.12 5.44 5.76
N VAL A 68 -6.93 4.35 5.02
CA VAL A 68 -5.60 3.80 4.76
C VAL A 68 -4.76 4.82 3.98
N LYS A 69 -5.33 5.45 2.96
CA LYS A 69 -4.62 6.48 2.20
C LYS A 69 -4.15 7.62 3.09
N LYS A 70 -5.01 8.06 4.02
CA LYS A 70 -4.66 9.14 4.95
C LYS A 70 -3.54 8.75 5.90
N THR A 71 -3.48 7.49 6.33
CA THR A 71 -2.36 7.02 7.17
C THR A 71 -1.05 7.02 6.37
N GLN A 72 -1.10 6.69 5.10
CA GLN A 72 0.08 6.72 4.23
C GLN A 72 0.57 8.16 4.04
N GLU A 73 -0.34 9.09 3.85
CA GLU A 73 -0.01 10.52 3.76
C GLU A 73 0.59 11.03 5.08
N LEU A 74 0.03 10.61 6.21
CA LEU A 74 0.55 10.96 7.52
C LEU A 74 1.96 10.42 7.73
N ALA A 75 2.22 9.17 7.31
CA ALA A 75 3.53 8.56 7.43
C ALA A 75 4.57 9.34 6.60
N ALA A 76 4.20 9.74 5.39
CA ALA A 76 5.08 10.55 4.54
C ALA A 76 5.38 11.90 5.18
N LYS A 77 4.36 12.55 5.74
CA LYS A 77 4.52 13.83 6.43
C LYS A 77 5.44 13.70 7.64
N LYS A 78 5.27 12.64 8.44
CA LYS A 78 6.12 12.40 9.61
C LYS A 78 7.56 12.15 9.20
N LEU A 79 7.78 11.43 8.11
CA LEU A 79 9.11 11.20 7.60
C LEU A 79 9.81 12.52 7.22
N LEU A 80 9.08 13.41 6.54
CA LEU A 80 9.61 14.73 6.19
C LEU A 80 9.93 15.56 7.43
N GLU A 81 9.04 15.55 8.43
CA GLU A 81 9.27 16.29 9.68
C GLU A 81 10.52 15.80 10.39
N ILE A 82 10.71 14.47 10.48
CA ILE A 82 11.88 13.87 11.11
C ILE A 82 13.14 14.26 10.34
N SER A 83 13.10 14.19 9.01
CA SER A 83 14.26 14.56 8.19
C SER A 83 14.65 16.02 8.37
N GLN A 84 13.67 16.91 8.48
CA GLN A 84 13.92 18.34 8.67
C GLN A 84 14.41 18.66 10.08
N GLY A 85 13.99 17.87 11.07
CA GLY A 85 14.34 18.08 12.45
C GLY A 85 15.71 17.58 12.86
N GLN A 86 16.45 16.95 11.95
CA GLN A 86 17.76 16.35 12.23
C GLN A 86 18.94 17.25 11.89
N GLU A 87 18.76 18.51 11.80
CA GLU A 87 19.88 19.42 11.52
C GLU A 87 20.88 19.52 12.66
#